data_a10cba47a7d92e852cfe158f7396af07
#
_entry.id   a10cba47a7d92e852cfe158f7396af07
#
_cell.length_a   1.000
_cell.length_b   1.000
_cell.length_c   1.000
_cell.angle_alpha   90.00
_cell.angle_beta   90.00
_cell.angle_gamma   90.00
#
_symmetry.space_group_name_H-M   'P 1'
#
loop_
_entity.id
_entity.type
_entity.pdbx_description
1 polymer ?
#
loop_
_entity_poly.entity_id
_entity_poly.type
_entity_poly.pdbx_seq_one_letter_code
_entity_poly.pdbx_strand_id
1 'polypeptide(L)'
;MKKVCFFVILVCLNAASFLVAADPQTCPADLGGKCSDSDDWQGEFFPEIPQIKYEGPSSKNPLAYRWYNAEEEILGKKMKDWFRFSVAFWHTFRGTGGDPFGAATKYWPWEDGTNSVSMAKRRMRANFEFLKKLGVDWWCFHDRDIAPDGNTLEESNKNLDEVIELAKELQKGSKIRPLWGTAQLFLHPRYMHGGATSSEVGVYAYAAAQVKKAMEVTHYLGGENYVFWGGREGYQTLLNTDMERELDHMARFFEAAVTYKKKIGFNGTLLIEPKPQEPTKHQYDWDAATAANFLRKYGLINEFKLNIECNHATLSGHTCHHELETARINGLLGNIDANTGDAQTGWDTDQFLTDVGEATMVMMSVIKNGGIAPGGFNFDAKLRRESTDVEDLFIAHISGMDTVARGLRNAAKILEDGRLSELVGKRYSSWNSELGKQIEEGKADFEYLEKKAKEFGEPKVPSAKQELAEMIFQSAM
;
A
#
# COMPACT_ATOMS: atom_id res chain seq x y z
N MET A 1 34.83 -37.58 49.59
CA MET A 1 33.41 -37.57 49.26
C MET A 1 32.80 -36.28 49.81
N LYS A 2 32.67 -35.25 48.95
CA LYS A 2 32.00 -33.99 49.32
C LYS A 2 30.68 -33.96 48.53
N LYS A 3 29.56 -33.93 49.27
CA LYS A 3 28.22 -33.77 48.72
C LYS A 3 28.03 -32.30 48.32
N VAL A 4 27.70 -32.04 47.06
CA VAL A 4 27.29 -30.75 46.58
C VAL A 4 25.76 -30.76 46.56
N CYS A 5 25.13 -29.91 47.40
CA CYS A 5 23.69 -29.68 47.37
C CYS A 5 23.37 -28.67 46.27
N PHE A 6 22.57 -29.07 45.27
CA PHE A 6 21.93 -28.15 44.33
C PHE A 6 20.65 -27.59 44.97
N PHE A 7 20.63 -26.30 45.20
CA PHE A 7 19.39 -25.55 45.49
C PHE A 7 18.70 -25.23 44.19
N VAL A 8 17.58 -25.86 43.92
CA VAL A 8 16.65 -25.44 42.86
C VAL A 8 15.73 -24.38 43.45
N ILE A 9 15.93 -23.14 43.04
CA ILE A 9 14.99 -22.06 43.35
C ILE A 9 13.86 -22.14 42.31
N LEU A 10 12.70 -22.61 42.75
CA LEU A 10 11.48 -22.59 42.00
C LEU A 10 10.88 -21.18 42.08
N VAL A 11 11.09 -20.35 41.04
CA VAL A 11 10.41 -19.07 40.92
C VAL A 11 9.05 -19.34 40.31
N CYS A 12 8.03 -19.37 41.15
CA CYS A 12 6.64 -19.31 40.71
C CYS A 12 6.33 -17.89 40.21
N LEU A 13 6.39 -17.68 38.90
CA LEU A 13 5.82 -16.50 38.27
C LEU A 13 4.31 -16.63 38.25
N ASN A 14 3.65 -16.02 39.21
CA ASN A 14 2.22 -15.70 39.11
C ASN A 14 2.02 -14.69 37.99
N ALA A 15 1.57 -15.15 36.84
CA ALA A 15 1.02 -14.31 35.81
C ALA A 15 -0.33 -13.76 36.29
N ALA A 16 -0.31 -12.75 37.12
CA ALA A 16 -1.48 -11.93 37.35
C ALA A 16 -1.71 -11.11 36.07
N SER A 17 -2.72 -11.49 35.31
CA SER A 17 -3.26 -10.68 34.23
C SER A 17 -3.72 -9.34 34.82
N PHE A 18 -2.88 -8.33 34.74
CA PHE A 18 -3.33 -6.95 34.94
C PHE A 18 -4.08 -6.54 33.67
N LEU A 19 -5.39 -6.79 33.67
CA LEU A 19 -6.33 -5.96 32.95
C LEU A 19 -6.23 -4.58 33.62
N VAL A 20 -5.33 -3.73 33.12
CA VAL A 20 -5.43 -2.30 33.38
C VAL A 20 -6.67 -1.86 32.62
N ALA A 21 -7.79 -1.74 33.31
CA ALA A 21 -8.90 -0.92 32.86
C ALA A 21 -8.28 0.46 32.60
N ALA A 22 -8.27 0.90 31.34
CA ALA A 22 -7.92 2.27 31.01
C ALA A 22 -8.91 3.15 31.77
N ASP A 23 -8.41 3.95 32.73
CA ASP A 23 -9.17 5.03 33.29
C ASP A 23 -9.74 5.86 32.13
N PRO A 24 -11.02 6.24 32.14
CA PRO A 24 -11.57 7.14 31.17
C PRO A 24 -10.84 8.48 31.35
N GLN A 25 -9.82 8.72 30.52
CA GLN A 25 -9.08 9.96 30.54
C GLN A 25 -10.04 11.08 30.15
N THR A 26 -10.30 11.93 31.14
CA THR A 26 -10.94 13.20 30.98
C THR A 26 -10.27 13.98 29.85
N CYS A 27 -11.08 14.51 28.94
CA CYS A 27 -10.66 15.45 27.91
C CYS A 27 -9.67 16.47 28.50
N PRO A 28 -8.53 16.78 27.87
CA PRO A 28 -7.63 17.82 28.36
C PRO A 28 -8.38 19.13 28.49
N ALA A 29 -8.40 19.70 29.71
CA ALA A 29 -9.15 20.90 30.05
C ALA A 29 -8.67 22.19 29.34
N ASP A 30 -7.56 22.11 28.59
CA ASP A 30 -6.90 23.28 28.00
C ASP A 30 -7.33 23.64 26.58
N LEU A 31 -8.15 22.77 25.93
CA LEU A 31 -8.74 23.10 24.64
C LEU A 31 -10.21 23.48 24.85
N GLY A 32 -10.50 24.70 25.25
CA GLY A 32 -11.77 25.34 25.62
C GLY A 32 -13.08 24.96 24.86
N GLY A 33 -13.21 23.73 24.42
CA GLY A 33 -14.37 23.15 23.78
C GLY A 33 -14.98 22.05 24.65
N LYS A 34 -16.21 22.22 25.10
CA LYS A 34 -17.02 21.15 25.66
C LYS A 34 -17.07 19.98 24.68
N CYS A 35 -16.61 18.80 25.08
CA CYS A 35 -16.92 17.55 24.42
C CYS A 35 -18.45 17.36 24.51
N SER A 36 -19.18 17.87 23.54
CA SER A 36 -20.60 17.59 23.40
C SER A 36 -20.71 16.38 22.44
N ASP A 37 -21.61 15.45 22.78
CA ASP A 37 -22.02 14.34 21.91
C ASP A 37 -22.73 14.82 20.62
N SER A 38 -22.61 16.10 20.27
CA SER A 38 -23.26 16.65 19.09
C SER A 38 -22.44 16.37 17.82
N ASP A 39 -23.09 15.81 16.82
CA ASP A 39 -22.58 15.63 15.46
C ASP A 39 -22.15 16.95 14.77
N ASP A 40 -22.31 18.09 15.42
CA ASP A 40 -22.18 19.45 14.89
C ASP A 40 -20.80 20.08 15.21
N TRP A 41 -19.70 19.33 15.04
CA TRP A 41 -18.39 19.95 15.11
C TRP A 41 -18.22 21.01 14.03
N GLN A 42 -18.05 22.28 14.42
CA GLN A 42 -17.87 23.43 13.51
C GLN A 42 -16.43 23.99 13.54
N GLY A 43 -15.51 23.39 14.33
CA GLY A 43 -14.13 23.85 14.46
C GLY A 43 -13.21 23.29 13.37
N GLU A 44 -11.99 23.83 13.31
CA GLU A 44 -10.86 23.25 12.55
C GLU A 44 -10.03 22.32 13.42
N PHE A 45 -9.49 21.26 12.85
CA PHE A 45 -8.55 20.35 13.51
C PHE A 45 -7.09 20.78 13.32
N PHE A 46 -6.85 21.57 12.27
CA PHE A 46 -5.50 22.03 11.89
C PHE A 46 -5.44 23.56 11.73
N PRO A 47 -5.89 24.35 12.74
CA PRO A 47 -6.04 25.81 12.59
C PRO A 47 -4.72 26.54 12.30
N GLU A 48 -3.59 26.02 12.79
CA GLU A 48 -2.27 26.62 12.60
C GLU A 48 -1.58 26.19 11.31
N ILE A 49 -2.11 25.19 10.62
CA ILE A 49 -1.53 24.70 9.36
C ILE A 49 -2.13 25.48 8.18
N PRO A 50 -1.29 26.17 7.38
CA PRO A 50 -1.76 26.86 6.18
C PRO A 50 -2.09 25.87 5.05
N GLN A 51 -2.68 26.38 3.98
CA GLN A 51 -2.74 25.67 2.69
C GLN A 51 -1.31 25.41 2.20
N ILE A 52 -0.93 24.12 2.04
CA ILE A 52 0.38 23.75 1.54
C ILE A 52 0.51 24.10 0.06
N LYS A 53 1.61 24.79 -0.32
CA LYS A 53 1.86 25.28 -1.68
C LYS A 53 3.27 24.95 -2.13
N TYR A 54 3.45 24.93 -3.44
CA TYR A 54 4.79 24.85 -4.05
C TYR A 54 5.52 26.19 -3.90
N GLU A 55 6.71 26.15 -3.31
CA GLU A 55 7.61 27.31 -3.14
C GLU A 55 8.96 27.14 -3.84
N GLY A 56 9.23 25.95 -4.37
CA GLY A 56 10.46 25.65 -5.09
C GLY A 56 11.62 25.17 -4.22
N PRO A 57 12.71 24.68 -4.85
CA PRO A 57 13.80 23.95 -4.17
C PRO A 57 14.57 24.75 -3.12
N SER A 58 14.55 26.07 -3.19
CA SER A 58 15.25 26.96 -2.24
C SER A 58 14.46 27.26 -0.97
N SER A 59 13.18 26.88 -0.91
CA SER A 59 12.34 27.09 0.28
C SER A 59 12.89 26.36 1.50
N LYS A 60 12.85 27.05 2.64
CA LYS A 60 13.15 26.48 3.95
C LYS A 60 11.89 26.26 4.80
N ASN A 61 10.73 26.56 4.26
CA ASN A 61 9.45 26.34 4.91
C ASN A 61 9.15 24.83 4.95
N PRO A 62 9.03 24.18 6.14
CA PRO A 62 8.71 22.77 6.24
C PRO A 62 7.29 22.45 5.76
N LEU A 63 6.40 23.45 5.75
CA LEU A 63 5.01 23.34 5.32
C LEU A 63 4.81 23.83 3.87
N ALA A 64 5.77 23.54 2.99
CA ALA A 64 5.68 23.85 1.56
C ALA A 64 6.31 22.76 0.72
N TYR A 65 5.77 22.54 -0.47
CA TYR A 65 6.40 21.69 -1.48
C TYR A 65 7.61 22.36 -2.10
N ARG A 66 8.71 21.65 -2.15
CA ARG A 66 9.94 22.10 -2.81
C ARG A 66 10.12 21.45 -4.18
N TRP A 67 9.57 20.29 -4.39
CA TRP A 67 9.74 19.51 -5.61
C TRP A 67 8.40 19.11 -6.25
N TYR A 68 7.36 18.88 -5.46
CA TYR A 68 6.04 18.59 -6.00
C TYR A 68 5.36 19.89 -6.48
N ASN A 69 5.26 20.04 -7.79
CA ASN A 69 4.49 21.09 -8.44
C ASN A 69 3.38 20.45 -9.26
N ALA A 70 2.18 20.44 -8.74
CA ALA A 70 1.03 19.70 -9.29
C ALA A 70 0.76 20.00 -10.78
N GLU A 71 0.98 21.24 -11.21
CA GLU A 71 0.69 21.70 -12.56
C GLU A 71 1.89 21.62 -13.51
N GLU A 72 3.09 21.29 -13.03
CA GLU A 72 4.28 21.12 -13.87
C GLU A 72 4.13 19.90 -14.77
N GLU A 73 4.43 20.08 -16.04
CA GLU A 73 4.40 19.00 -17.03
C GLU A 73 5.77 18.33 -17.16
N ILE A 74 5.78 17.02 -16.98
CA ILE A 74 6.94 16.13 -17.20
C ILE A 74 6.52 15.08 -18.22
N LEU A 75 7.28 14.96 -19.32
CA LEU A 75 6.96 14.02 -20.41
C LEU A 75 5.52 14.17 -20.91
N GLY A 76 5.01 15.40 -21.01
CA GLY A 76 3.69 15.72 -21.56
C GLY A 76 2.51 15.42 -20.64
N LYS A 77 2.75 15.11 -19.36
CA LYS A 77 1.71 14.88 -18.36
C LYS A 77 2.00 15.66 -17.09
N LYS A 78 0.99 16.26 -16.46
CA LYS A 78 1.14 17.00 -15.20
C LYS A 78 1.57 16.07 -14.07
N MET A 79 2.37 16.59 -13.12
CA MET A 79 2.79 15.82 -11.95
C MET A 79 1.62 15.21 -11.18
N LYS A 80 0.56 15.97 -10.93
CA LYS A 80 -0.64 15.47 -10.26
C LYS A 80 -1.27 14.27 -10.97
N ASP A 81 -1.17 14.20 -12.30
CA ASP A 81 -1.73 13.12 -13.11
C ASP A 81 -0.78 11.91 -13.20
N TRP A 82 0.53 12.12 -13.03
CA TRP A 82 1.50 11.05 -12.85
C TRP A 82 1.31 10.33 -11.53
N PHE A 83 1.07 11.09 -10.45
CA PHE A 83 1.11 10.57 -9.10
C PHE A 83 -0.24 10.18 -8.56
N ARG A 84 -1.26 11.03 -8.73
CA ARG A 84 -2.57 10.82 -8.11
C ARG A 84 -2.42 10.46 -6.62
N PHE A 85 -1.61 11.29 -5.88
CA PHE A 85 -1.29 11.05 -4.48
C PHE A 85 -2.53 10.89 -3.61
N SER A 86 -2.51 9.90 -2.73
CA SER A 86 -3.58 9.65 -1.76
C SER A 86 -3.05 9.45 -0.35
N VAL A 87 -3.93 9.72 0.61
CA VAL A 87 -3.66 9.59 2.04
C VAL A 87 -4.32 8.32 2.57
N ALA A 88 -3.55 7.50 3.29
CA ALA A 88 -4.05 6.34 3.99
C ALA A 88 -4.79 6.75 5.27
N PHE A 89 -6.10 6.52 5.33
CA PHE A 89 -6.94 6.92 6.46
C PHE A 89 -6.49 6.28 7.78
N TRP A 90 -6.15 4.99 7.77
CA TRP A 90 -5.79 4.21 8.95
C TRP A 90 -4.51 4.73 9.63
N HIS A 91 -3.47 4.99 8.88
CA HIS A 91 -2.22 5.50 9.44
C HIS A 91 -2.31 6.95 9.88
N THR A 92 -3.00 7.78 9.10
CA THR A 92 -3.06 9.22 9.34
C THR A 92 -4.01 9.58 10.48
N PHE A 93 -5.21 8.97 10.52
CA PHE A 93 -6.26 9.38 11.45
C PHE A 93 -6.49 8.40 12.61
N ARG A 94 -5.95 7.17 12.53
CA ARG A 94 -6.03 6.16 13.59
C ARG A 94 -4.66 5.72 14.13
N GLY A 95 -3.56 6.19 13.54
CA GLY A 95 -2.22 5.88 14.00
C GLY A 95 -1.95 6.50 15.37
N THR A 96 -1.79 5.66 16.39
CA THR A 96 -1.58 6.11 17.79
C THR A 96 -0.12 6.06 18.22
N GLY A 97 0.78 5.50 17.38
CA GLY A 97 2.17 5.22 17.76
C GLY A 97 2.34 4.03 18.69
N GLY A 98 1.26 3.27 18.96
CA GLY A 98 1.35 1.98 19.65
C GLY A 98 1.98 0.92 18.74
N ASP A 99 2.72 -0.01 19.35
CA ASP A 99 3.35 -1.16 18.69
C ASP A 99 3.32 -2.40 19.62
N PRO A 100 3.77 -3.58 19.19
CA PRO A 100 3.78 -4.77 20.04
C PRO A 100 4.61 -4.63 21.32
N PHE A 101 5.45 -3.59 21.44
CA PHE A 101 6.40 -3.39 22.52
C PHE A 101 6.05 -2.18 23.42
N GLY A 102 5.09 -1.32 22.99
CA GLY A 102 4.77 -0.12 23.73
C GLY A 102 3.38 0.46 23.45
N ALA A 103 2.87 1.16 24.47
CA ALA A 103 1.58 1.85 24.42
C ALA A 103 1.58 3.02 23.42
N ALA A 104 0.40 3.55 23.14
CA ALA A 104 0.20 4.73 22.31
C ALA A 104 1.00 5.94 22.82
N THR A 105 1.54 6.74 21.88
CA THR A 105 2.28 7.98 22.16
C THR A 105 1.61 9.22 21.57
N LYS A 106 0.61 9.05 20.69
CA LYS A 106 -0.03 10.13 19.95
C LYS A 106 -1.47 10.31 20.41
N TYR A 107 -1.84 11.56 20.69
CA TYR A 107 -3.17 11.98 21.09
C TYR A 107 -3.66 13.05 20.11
N TRP A 108 -4.49 12.63 19.17
CA TRP A 108 -4.93 13.51 18.09
C TRP A 108 -6.12 14.40 18.48
N PRO A 109 -6.22 15.64 17.97
CA PRO A 109 -7.29 16.57 18.32
C PRO A 109 -8.71 16.09 18.01
N TRP A 110 -8.86 15.16 17.07
CA TRP A 110 -10.16 14.56 16.72
C TRP A 110 -10.55 13.40 17.63
N GLU A 111 -9.63 12.84 18.41
CA GLU A 111 -9.89 11.67 19.26
C GLU A 111 -10.53 12.06 20.60
N ASP A 112 -11.49 11.26 21.06
CA ASP A 112 -12.14 11.39 22.36
C ASP A 112 -12.00 10.12 23.23
N GLY A 113 -11.19 9.15 22.80
CA GLY A 113 -10.98 7.88 23.48
C GLY A 113 -12.08 6.86 23.26
N THR A 114 -13.15 7.19 22.52
CA THR A 114 -14.23 6.27 22.18
C THR A 114 -14.01 5.68 20.78
N ASN A 115 -14.77 4.63 20.46
CA ASN A 115 -14.90 4.13 19.09
C ASN A 115 -16.36 4.26 18.62
N SER A 116 -16.98 5.41 18.91
CA SER A 116 -18.35 5.70 18.53
C SER A 116 -18.49 6.15 17.06
N VAL A 117 -19.71 6.12 16.54
CA VAL A 117 -20.02 6.69 15.21
C VAL A 117 -19.76 8.19 15.19
N SER A 118 -20.04 8.91 16.30
CA SER A 118 -19.72 10.33 16.43
C SER A 118 -18.23 10.59 16.28
N MET A 119 -17.38 9.75 16.94
CA MET A 119 -15.94 9.81 16.79
C MET A 119 -15.49 9.53 15.36
N ALA A 120 -16.08 8.53 14.70
CA ALA A 120 -15.79 8.21 13.30
C ALA A 120 -16.11 9.38 12.35
N LYS A 121 -17.21 10.09 12.60
CA LYS A 121 -17.58 11.31 11.87
C LYS A 121 -16.57 12.44 12.09
N ARG A 122 -16.03 12.62 13.30
CA ARG A 122 -14.96 13.61 13.59
C ARG A 122 -13.70 13.27 12.79
N ARG A 123 -13.25 12.01 12.76
CA ARG A 123 -12.12 11.57 11.95
C ARG A 123 -12.35 11.83 10.47
N MET A 124 -13.56 11.58 9.97
CA MET A 124 -13.91 11.86 8.57
C MET A 124 -13.82 13.35 8.24
N ARG A 125 -14.25 14.24 9.12
CA ARG A 125 -14.10 15.71 8.95
C ARG A 125 -12.61 16.11 8.96
N ALA A 126 -11.81 15.54 9.89
CA ALA A 126 -10.37 15.78 9.93
C ALA A 126 -9.67 15.31 8.64
N ASN A 127 -10.07 14.16 8.08
CA ASN A 127 -9.56 13.68 6.80
C ASN A 127 -9.80 14.69 5.67
N PHE A 128 -11.01 15.19 5.52
CA PHE A 128 -11.32 16.16 4.45
C PHE A 128 -10.62 17.51 4.65
N GLU A 129 -10.45 17.97 5.89
CA GLU A 129 -9.68 19.18 6.19
C GLU A 129 -8.20 18.99 5.83
N PHE A 130 -7.62 17.84 6.26
CA PHE A 130 -6.23 17.49 5.95
C PHE A 130 -5.97 17.44 4.44
N LEU A 131 -6.80 16.73 3.69
CA LEU A 131 -6.69 16.62 2.23
C LEU A 131 -6.75 17.98 1.55
N LYS A 132 -7.69 18.86 1.97
CA LYS A 132 -7.79 20.21 1.44
C LYS A 132 -6.51 21.03 1.72
N LYS A 133 -6.01 21.00 2.96
CA LYS A 133 -4.80 21.74 3.35
C LYS A 133 -3.54 21.19 2.66
N LEU A 134 -3.43 19.87 2.52
CA LEU A 134 -2.33 19.23 1.80
C LEU A 134 -2.41 19.46 0.27
N GLY A 135 -3.62 19.69 -0.27
CA GLY A 135 -3.83 19.92 -1.69
C GLY A 135 -3.85 18.63 -2.53
N VAL A 136 -4.36 17.52 -1.96
CA VAL A 136 -4.56 16.24 -2.64
C VAL A 136 -6.03 15.90 -2.76
N ASP A 137 -6.40 15.22 -3.85
CA ASP A 137 -7.79 14.89 -4.17
C ASP A 137 -8.18 13.45 -3.79
N TRP A 138 -7.24 12.64 -3.30
CA TRP A 138 -7.43 11.20 -3.12
C TRP A 138 -7.12 10.73 -1.71
N TRP A 139 -7.86 9.70 -1.25
CA TRP A 139 -7.64 8.99 0.01
C TRP A 139 -8.01 7.52 -0.14
N CYS A 140 -7.48 6.69 0.77
CA CYS A 140 -7.76 5.27 0.80
C CYS A 140 -8.28 4.85 2.18
N PHE A 141 -9.10 3.80 2.24
CA PHE A 141 -9.70 3.37 3.48
C PHE A 141 -9.99 1.87 3.56
N HIS A 142 -9.95 1.36 4.80
CA HIS A 142 -10.66 0.14 5.17
C HIS A 142 -12.00 0.52 5.81
N ASP A 143 -13.04 -0.27 5.56
CA ASP A 143 -14.39 -0.01 6.06
C ASP A 143 -14.45 0.16 7.59
N ARG A 144 -13.69 -0.65 8.34
CA ARG A 144 -13.69 -0.64 9.80
C ARG A 144 -12.77 0.42 10.43
N ASP A 145 -11.93 1.06 9.65
CA ASP A 145 -11.18 2.23 10.10
C ASP A 145 -12.00 3.51 10.05
N ILE A 146 -12.91 3.61 9.10
CA ILE A 146 -13.78 4.78 8.94
C ILE A 146 -15.08 4.68 9.75
N ALA A 147 -15.53 3.47 10.12
CA ALA A 147 -16.71 3.29 10.96
C ALA A 147 -16.52 2.10 11.90
N PRO A 148 -17.06 2.17 13.15
CA PRO A 148 -16.93 1.08 14.11
C PRO A 148 -17.76 -0.13 13.72
N ASP A 149 -17.29 -1.33 14.08
CA ASP A 149 -18.12 -2.54 14.08
C ASP A 149 -19.29 -2.39 15.06
N GLY A 150 -20.41 -2.98 14.70
CA GLY A 150 -21.54 -3.22 15.60
C GLY A 150 -21.57 -4.65 16.11
N ASN A 151 -22.58 -4.98 16.91
CA ASN A 151 -22.78 -6.33 17.42
C ASN A 151 -23.28 -7.30 16.34
N THR A 152 -23.85 -6.77 15.26
CA THR A 152 -24.33 -7.55 14.12
C THR A 152 -23.81 -6.94 12.80
N LEU A 153 -23.91 -7.68 11.71
CA LEU A 153 -23.56 -7.21 10.38
C LEU A 153 -24.43 -6.00 9.98
N GLU A 154 -25.70 -6.02 10.32
CA GLU A 154 -26.66 -4.95 10.04
C GLU A 154 -26.29 -3.67 10.80
N GLU A 155 -25.92 -3.78 12.08
CA GLU A 155 -25.46 -2.65 12.87
C GLU A 155 -24.16 -2.07 12.32
N SER A 156 -23.19 -2.93 11.98
CA SER A 156 -21.93 -2.52 11.35
C SER A 156 -22.17 -1.78 10.03
N ASN A 157 -23.08 -2.29 9.20
CA ASN A 157 -23.45 -1.64 7.95
C ASN A 157 -24.15 -0.30 8.16
N LYS A 158 -25.03 -0.20 9.16
CA LYS A 158 -25.67 1.07 9.53
C LYS A 158 -24.65 2.12 10.00
N ASN A 159 -23.72 1.73 10.89
CA ASN A 159 -22.65 2.62 11.34
C ASN A 159 -21.82 3.15 10.16
N LEU A 160 -21.49 2.26 9.23
CA LEU A 160 -20.76 2.63 8.01
C LEU A 160 -21.58 3.59 7.14
N ASP A 161 -22.86 3.31 6.91
CA ASP A 161 -23.73 4.17 6.12
C ASP A 161 -23.81 5.59 6.67
N GLU A 162 -23.92 5.77 7.99
CA GLU A 162 -23.95 7.09 8.62
C GLU A 162 -22.67 7.91 8.35
N VAL A 163 -21.50 7.28 8.42
CA VAL A 163 -20.23 7.95 8.13
C VAL A 163 -20.06 8.24 6.65
N ILE A 164 -20.53 7.35 5.80
CA ILE A 164 -20.46 7.47 4.35
C ILE A 164 -21.36 8.60 3.83
N GLU A 165 -22.55 8.79 4.38
CA GLU A 165 -23.40 9.94 4.05
C GLU A 165 -22.70 11.27 4.38
N LEU A 166 -22.02 11.35 5.53
CA LEU A 166 -21.19 12.51 5.86
C LEU A 166 -20.05 12.70 4.86
N ALA A 167 -19.33 11.63 4.51
CA ALA A 167 -18.25 11.71 3.51
C ALA A 167 -18.78 12.20 2.16
N LYS A 168 -19.94 11.70 1.73
CA LYS A 168 -20.61 12.14 0.51
C LYS A 168 -20.98 13.62 0.54
N GLU A 169 -21.40 14.11 1.69
CA GLU A 169 -21.67 15.53 1.88
C GLU A 169 -20.40 16.38 1.81
N LEU A 170 -19.32 15.95 2.50
CA LEU A 170 -18.04 16.64 2.49
C LEU A 170 -17.37 16.68 1.12
N GLN A 171 -17.70 15.74 0.24
CA GLN A 171 -17.26 15.72 -1.17
C GLN A 171 -17.91 16.86 -2.01
N LYS A 172 -19.07 17.39 -1.61
CA LYS A 172 -19.78 18.42 -2.40
C LYS A 172 -18.88 19.64 -2.63
N GLY A 173 -18.75 20.04 -3.86
CA GLY A 173 -17.93 21.20 -4.25
C GLY A 173 -16.43 20.95 -4.26
N SER A 174 -15.98 19.70 -4.06
CA SER A 174 -14.57 19.30 -4.12
C SER A 174 -14.36 18.17 -5.12
N LYS A 175 -13.07 17.89 -5.44
CA LYS A 175 -12.65 16.73 -6.23
C LYS A 175 -12.26 15.54 -5.36
N ILE A 176 -12.31 15.70 -4.05
CA ILE A 176 -11.85 14.69 -3.09
C ILE A 176 -12.74 13.45 -3.17
N ARG A 177 -12.12 12.29 -3.41
CA ARG A 177 -12.79 10.99 -3.45
C ARG A 177 -11.84 9.85 -3.12
N PRO A 178 -12.31 8.63 -2.85
CA PRO A 178 -11.42 7.50 -2.64
C PRO A 178 -10.63 7.17 -3.92
N LEU A 179 -9.31 6.97 -3.77
CA LEU A 179 -8.51 6.30 -4.79
C LEU A 179 -8.88 4.82 -4.81
N TRP A 180 -8.97 4.22 -3.61
CA TRP A 180 -9.52 2.89 -3.42
C TRP A 180 -10.13 2.72 -2.02
N GLY A 181 -11.00 1.75 -1.88
CA GLY A 181 -11.52 1.26 -0.62
C GLY A 181 -11.35 -0.23 -0.51
N THR A 182 -11.46 -0.77 0.70
CA THR A 182 -11.38 -2.20 0.98
C THR A 182 -12.14 -2.59 2.24
N ALA A 183 -12.38 -3.89 2.41
CA ALA A 183 -12.88 -4.47 3.65
C ALA A 183 -11.72 -4.90 4.55
N GLN A 184 -11.78 -4.54 5.84
CA GLN A 184 -10.80 -4.97 6.83
C GLN A 184 -11.08 -6.41 7.27
N LEU A 185 -10.41 -7.40 6.67
CA LEU A 185 -10.60 -8.82 6.92
C LEU A 185 -9.47 -9.44 7.77
N PHE A 186 -8.92 -8.69 8.74
CA PHE A 186 -7.73 -9.13 9.47
C PHE A 186 -7.72 -8.80 10.96
N LEU A 187 -8.30 -7.70 11.44
CA LEU A 187 -8.24 -7.32 12.86
C LEU A 187 -9.23 -8.08 13.73
N HIS A 188 -10.46 -8.26 13.27
CA HIS A 188 -11.47 -8.93 14.07
C HIS A 188 -11.11 -10.41 14.29
N PRO A 189 -11.26 -10.99 15.51
CA PRO A 189 -10.91 -12.39 15.82
C PRO A 189 -11.53 -13.43 14.89
N ARG A 190 -12.69 -13.16 14.28
CA ARG A 190 -13.31 -14.06 13.30
C ARG A 190 -12.39 -14.39 12.12
N TYR A 191 -11.49 -13.46 11.76
CA TYR A 191 -10.56 -13.58 10.64
C TYR A 191 -9.19 -14.14 11.02
N MET A 192 -9.06 -14.76 12.21
CA MET A 192 -7.76 -15.29 12.65
C MET A 192 -7.14 -16.32 11.68
N HIS A 193 -7.96 -16.96 10.84
CA HIS A 193 -7.54 -17.91 9.80
C HIS A 193 -7.90 -17.44 8.39
N GLY A 194 -7.96 -16.13 8.16
CA GLY A 194 -8.40 -15.55 6.90
C GLY A 194 -9.91 -15.37 6.77
N GLY A 195 -10.34 -14.76 5.69
CA GLY A 195 -11.73 -14.60 5.27
C GLY A 195 -12.05 -15.51 4.09
N ALA A 196 -11.43 -15.24 2.95
CA ALA A 196 -11.60 -16.02 1.72
C ALA A 196 -11.02 -17.44 1.80
N THR A 197 -9.97 -17.64 2.60
CA THR A 197 -9.30 -18.94 2.81
C THR A 197 -9.69 -19.59 4.14
N SER A 198 -10.64 -19.00 4.88
CA SER A 198 -11.07 -19.54 6.18
C SER A 198 -11.53 -20.99 6.09
N SER A 199 -11.13 -21.81 7.07
CA SER A 199 -11.64 -23.17 7.25
C SER A 199 -13.11 -23.22 7.66
N GLU A 200 -13.69 -22.06 8.05
CA GLU A 200 -15.07 -21.94 8.53
C GLU A 200 -15.95 -21.25 7.48
N VAL A 201 -16.90 -21.99 6.92
CA VAL A 201 -17.81 -21.50 5.87
C VAL A 201 -18.61 -20.25 6.30
N GLY A 202 -18.95 -20.14 7.59
CA GLY A 202 -19.63 -18.96 8.14
C GLY A 202 -18.75 -17.70 8.08
N VAL A 203 -17.44 -17.84 8.29
CA VAL A 203 -16.48 -16.73 8.18
C VAL A 203 -16.32 -16.30 6.72
N TYR A 204 -16.21 -17.24 5.80
CA TYR A 204 -16.19 -16.97 4.36
C TYR A 204 -17.41 -16.15 3.92
N ALA A 205 -18.61 -16.57 4.34
CA ALA A 205 -19.85 -15.88 4.02
C ALA A 205 -19.90 -14.46 4.62
N TYR A 206 -19.41 -14.28 5.85
CA TYR A 206 -19.34 -12.98 6.51
C TYR A 206 -18.33 -12.05 5.80
N ALA A 207 -17.16 -12.57 5.44
CA ALA A 207 -16.15 -11.85 4.67
C ALA A 207 -16.70 -11.38 3.31
N ALA A 208 -17.42 -12.27 2.61
CA ALA A 208 -18.07 -11.92 1.34
C ALA A 208 -19.12 -10.80 1.50
N ALA A 209 -19.91 -10.83 2.57
CA ALA A 209 -20.88 -9.79 2.88
C ALA A 209 -20.19 -8.45 3.19
N GLN A 210 -19.08 -8.46 3.91
CA GLN A 210 -18.29 -7.27 4.23
C GLN A 210 -17.62 -6.69 2.98
N VAL A 211 -17.01 -7.51 2.12
CA VAL A 211 -16.45 -7.08 0.82
C VAL A 211 -17.53 -6.49 -0.07
N LYS A 212 -18.68 -7.15 -0.15
CA LYS A 212 -19.84 -6.63 -0.90
C LYS A 212 -20.17 -5.20 -0.46
N LYS A 213 -20.32 -4.97 0.84
CA LYS A 213 -20.66 -3.64 1.39
C LYS A 213 -19.56 -2.62 1.15
N ALA A 214 -18.30 -2.96 1.37
CA ALA A 214 -17.17 -2.08 1.14
C ALA A 214 -17.03 -1.69 -0.34
N MET A 215 -17.33 -2.61 -1.26
CA MET A 215 -17.34 -2.33 -2.71
C MET A 215 -18.48 -1.37 -3.09
N GLU A 216 -19.69 -1.56 -2.53
CA GLU A 216 -20.83 -0.65 -2.71
C GLU A 216 -20.50 0.77 -2.22
N VAL A 217 -19.87 0.88 -1.05
CA VAL A 217 -19.43 2.16 -0.48
C VAL A 217 -18.38 2.83 -1.34
N THR A 218 -17.37 2.08 -1.79
CA THR A 218 -16.33 2.60 -2.68
C THR A 218 -16.96 3.15 -3.97
N HIS A 219 -17.85 2.39 -4.58
CA HIS A 219 -18.60 2.83 -5.77
C HIS A 219 -19.46 4.08 -5.52
N TYR A 220 -20.20 4.11 -4.41
CA TYR A 220 -21.06 5.23 -4.04
C TYR A 220 -20.29 6.53 -3.84
N LEU A 221 -19.09 6.46 -3.25
CA LEU A 221 -18.20 7.62 -3.06
C LEU A 221 -17.44 8.00 -4.34
N GLY A 222 -17.58 7.26 -5.44
CA GLY A 222 -16.89 7.50 -6.69
C GLY A 222 -15.42 7.07 -6.65
N GLY A 223 -15.10 6.04 -5.86
CA GLY A 223 -13.78 5.43 -5.83
C GLY A 223 -13.45 4.74 -7.15
N GLU A 224 -12.18 4.70 -7.50
CA GLU A 224 -11.72 4.23 -8.81
C GLU A 224 -11.08 2.85 -8.78
N ASN A 225 -10.78 2.32 -7.58
CA ASN A 225 -10.19 1.00 -7.41
C ASN A 225 -10.74 0.34 -6.13
N TYR A 226 -10.55 -0.97 -6.02
CA TYR A 226 -10.82 -1.76 -4.82
C TYR A 226 -9.64 -2.68 -4.55
N VAL A 227 -9.08 -2.65 -3.34
CA VAL A 227 -7.91 -3.45 -2.95
C VAL A 227 -8.33 -4.70 -2.18
N PHE A 228 -7.65 -5.80 -2.43
CA PHE A 228 -7.64 -7.01 -1.62
C PHE A 228 -6.24 -7.17 -1.02
N TRP A 229 -6.13 -6.92 0.28
CA TRP A 229 -4.96 -7.23 1.08
C TRP A 229 -5.19 -8.49 1.90
N GLY A 230 -4.38 -9.50 1.65
CA GLY A 230 -4.55 -10.85 2.17
C GLY A 230 -3.79 -11.14 3.48
N GLY A 231 -3.72 -10.19 4.42
CA GLY A 231 -2.89 -10.31 5.62
C GLY A 231 -3.13 -11.56 6.49
N ARG A 232 -4.34 -12.14 6.44
CA ARG A 232 -4.68 -13.41 7.11
C ARG A 232 -4.93 -14.57 6.15
N GLU A 233 -4.83 -14.34 4.85
CA GLU A 233 -4.99 -15.36 3.82
C GLU A 233 -3.66 -16.11 3.63
N GLY A 234 -3.51 -17.23 4.34
CA GLY A 234 -2.27 -17.99 4.39
C GLY A 234 -2.25 -18.98 5.55
N TYR A 235 -1.06 -19.46 5.94
CA TYR A 235 -0.94 -20.51 6.96
C TYR A 235 0.24 -20.28 7.92
N GLN A 236 0.15 -20.88 9.11
CA GLN A 236 1.24 -20.97 10.08
C GLN A 236 2.05 -22.27 9.90
N THR A 237 1.38 -23.35 9.50
CA THR A 237 1.99 -24.67 9.23
C THR A 237 1.14 -25.45 8.24
N LEU A 238 1.77 -26.18 7.32
CA LEU A 238 1.09 -27.09 6.41
C LEU A 238 0.58 -28.39 7.06
N LEU A 239 0.89 -28.62 8.35
CA LEU A 239 0.47 -29.82 9.05
C LEU A 239 -1.06 -29.89 9.28
N ASN A 240 -1.73 -28.75 9.28
CA ASN A 240 -3.16 -28.61 9.50
C ASN A 240 -3.87 -27.79 8.42
N THR A 241 -3.22 -27.58 7.27
CA THR A 241 -3.71 -26.70 6.19
C THR A 241 -3.88 -27.49 4.89
N ASP A 242 -5.08 -27.45 4.34
CA ASP A 242 -5.39 -27.91 2.98
C ASP A 242 -5.20 -26.74 2.00
N MET A 243 -3.94 -26.50 1.64
CA MET A 243 -3.54 -25.35 0.83
C MET A 243 -4.25 -25.31 -0.53
N GLU A 244 -4.49 -26.48 -1.16
CA GLU A 244 -5.16 -26.52 -2.46
C GLU A 244 -6.60 -26.01 -2.34
N ARG A 245 -7.32 -26.51 -1.34
CA ARG A 245 -8.71 -26.10 -1.05
C ARG A 245 -8.80 -24.61 -0.69
N GLU A 246 -7.88 -24.09 0.12
CA GLU A 246 -7.86 -22.68 0.51
C GLU A 246 -7.62 -21.76 -0.70
N LEU A 247 -6.69 -22.12 -1.59
CA LEU A 247 -6.47 -21.39 -2.85
C LEU A 247 -7.67 -21.45 -3.80
N ASP A 248 -8.32 -22.61 -3.91
CA ASP A 248 -9.56 -22.75 -4.68
C ASP A 248 -10.68 -21.87 -4.11
N HIS A 249 -10.84 -21.82 -2.77
CA HIS A 249 -11.81 -20.94 -2.12
C HIS A 249 -11.50 -19.46 -2.37
N MET A 250 -10.24 -19.05 -2.28
CA MET A 250 -9.80 -17.68 -2.57
C MET A 250 -10.12 -17.31 -4.03
N ALA A 251 -9.88 -18.22 -4.97
CA ALA A 251 -10.23 -17.99 -6.38
C ALA A 251 -11.75 -17.81 -6.57
N ARG A 252 -12.58 -18.66 -5.93
CA ARG A 252 -14.05 -18.51 -5.93
C ARG A 252 -14.51 -17.18 -5.33
N PHE A 253 -13.85 -16.74 -4.28
CA PHE A 253 -14.12 -15.45 -3.66
C PHE A 253 -13.86 -14.30 -4.64
N PHE A 254 -12.75 -14.34 -5.35
CA PHE A 254 -12.40 -13.32 -6.35
C PHE A 254 -13.32 -13.36 -7.58
N GLU A 255 -13.70 -14.54 -8.06
CA GLU A 255 -14.73 -14.70 -9.11
C GLU A 255 -16.06 -14.06 -8.71
N ALA A 256 -16.48 -14.28 -7.46
CA ALA A 256 -17.69 -13.68 -6.91
C ALA A 256 -17.57 -12.14 -6.82
N ALA A 257 -16.42 -11.61 -6.41
CA ALA A 257 -16.17 -10.18 -6.38
C ALA A 257 -16.20 -9.55 -7.78
N VAL A 258 -15.59 -10.19 -8.79
CA VAL A 258 -15.66 -9.76 -10.21
C VAL A 258 -17.11 -9.74 -10.69
N THR A 259 -17.87 -10.78 -10.39
CA THR A 259 -19.28 -10.89 -10.78
C THR A 259 -20.09 -9.76 -10.12
N TYR A 260 -19.87 -9.53 -8.82
CA TYR A 260 -20.62 -8.52 -8.08
C TYR A 260 -20.26 -7.10 -8.53
N LYS A 261 -19.00 -6.82 -8.77
CA LYS A 261 -18.53 -5.56 -9.37
C LYS A 261 -19.29 -5.22 -10.64
N LYS A 262 -19.40 -6.18 -11.56
CA LYS A 262 -20.13 -6.02 -12.82
C LYS A 262 -21.63 -5.78 -12.57
N LYS A 263 -22.21 -6.51 -11.60
CA LYS A 263 -23.64 -6.38 -11.25
C LYS A 263 -24.02 -4.99 -10.75
N ILE A 264 -23.17 -4.35 -9.94
CA ILE A 264 -23.45 -3.01 -9.39
C ILE A 264 -22.99 -1.86 -10.31
N GLY A 265 -22.39 -2.17 -11.47
CA GLY A 265 -21.86 -1.18 -12.39
C GLY A 265 -20.60 -0.46 -11.89
N PHE A 266 -19.86 -1.07 -10.96
CA PHE A 266 -18.58 -0.52 -10.50
C PHE A 266 -17.50 -0.75 -11.55
N ASN A 267 -17.04 0.29 -12.21
CA ASN A 267 -16.02 0.21 -13.25
C ASN A 267 -14.58 0.26 -12.71
N GLY A 268 -14.41 0.41 -11.39
CA GLY A 268 -13.10 0.49 -10.74
C GLY A 268 -12.25 -0.77 -10.95
N THR A 269 -10.94 -0.63 -10.83
CA THR A 269 -10.01 -1.75 -10.93
C THR A 269 -9.99 -2.55 -9.64
N LEU A 270 -10.00 -3.88 -9.73
CA LEU A 270 -9.71 -4.77 -8.59
C LEU A 270 -8.20 -4.95 -8.50
N LEU A 271 -7.66 -4.77 -7.31
CA LEU A 271 -6.22 -4.82 -7.02
C LEU A 271 -5.95 -5.89 -5.97
N ILE A 272 -4.93 -6.72 -6.18
CA ILE A 272 -4.34 -7.56 -5.14
C ILE A 272 -3.08 -6.86 -4.65
N GLU A 273 -2.90 -6.84 -3.33
CA GLU A 273 -1.72 -6.28 -2.68
C GLU A 273 -0.89 -7.41 -2.08
N PRO A 274 0.19 -7.82 -2.78
CA PRO A 274 1.05 -8.90 -2.31
C PRO A 274 1.80 -8.54 -1.04
N LYS A 275 1.91 -9.51 -0.12
CA LYS A 275 2.74 -9.45 1.08
C LYS A 275 3.19 -10.86 1.45
N PRO A 276 4.48 -11.09 1.78
CA PRO A 276 4.96 -12.45 2.02
C PRO A 276 4.54 -13.02 3.38
N GLN A 277 4.52 -12.17 4.39
CA GLN A 277 4.35 -12.54 5.79
C GLN A 277 3.88 -11.35 6.62
N GLU A 278 3.57 -11.58 7.91
CA GLU A 278 3.12 -10.56 8.84
C GLU A 278 1.76 -9.95 8.45
N PRO A 279 0.70 -10.31 9.18
CA PRO A 279 0.68 -11.07 10.44
C PRO A 279 0.73 -12.60 10.28
N THR A 280 0.43 -13.15 9.12
CA THR A 280 0.48 -14.59 8.86
C THR A 280 1.90 -15.00 8.53
N LYS A 281 2.35 -16.17 8.98
CA LYS A 281 3.72 -16.65 8.76
C LYS A 281 4.04 -16.81 7.29
N HIS A 282 3.07 -17.27 6.48
CA HIS A 282 3.20 -17.44 5.05
C HIS A 282 1.87 -17.05 4.38
N GLN A 283 1.86 -15.90 3.72
CA GLN A 283 0.70 -15.44 2.94
C GLN A 283 0.71 -16.07 1.54
N TYR A 284 -0.48 -16.28 0.96
CA TYR A 284 -0.60 -16.91 -0.35
C TYR A 284 -0.16 -16.03 -1.50
N ASP A 285 -0.30 -14.72 -1.35
CA ASP A 285 0.09 -13.70 -2.32
C ASP A 285 1.49 -13.12 -2.04
N TRP A 286 2.47 -14.00 -1.85
CA TRP A 286 3.83 -13.72 -1.38
C TRP A 286 4.50 -12.51 -2.04
N ASP A 287 4.41 -12.41 -3.37
CA ASP A 287 5.00 -11.38 -4.22
C ASP A 287 4.24 -11.22 -5.54
N ALA A 288 4.66 -10.28 -6.38
CA ALA A 288 4.04 -10.02 -7.69
C ALA A 288 4.04 -11.25 -8.60
N ALA A 289 5.12 -12.05 -8.59
CA ALA A 289 5.22 -13.25 -9.42
C ALA A 289 4.26 -14.34 -8.96
N THR A 290 4.14 -14.55 -7.64
CA THR A 290 3.21 -15.51 -7.03
C THR A 290 1.75 -15.10 -7.29
N ALA A 291 1.42 -13.82 -7.10
CA ALA A 291 0.08 -13.29 -7.39
C ALA A 291 -0.26 -13.44 -8.88
N ALA A 292 0.67 -13.14 -9.78
CA ALA A 292 0.48 -13.34 -11.23
C ALA A 292 0.25 -14.82 -11.59
N ASN A 293 0.98 -15.75 -10.95
CA ASN A 293 0.79 -17.18 -11.16
C ASN A 293 -0.58 -17.65 -10.68
N PHE A 294 -1.03 -17.20 -9.51
CA PHE A 294 -2.37 -17.48 -8.98
C PHE A 294 -3.45 -16.97 -9.96
N LEU A 295 -3.36 -15.73 -10.40
CA LEU A 295 -4.31 -15.15 -11.34
C LEU A 295 -4.37 -15.91 -12.68
N ARG A 296 -3.23 -16.40 -13.17
CA ARG A 296 -3.19 -17.24 -14.39
C ARG A 296 -3.82 -18.61 -14.17
N LYS A 297 -3.47 -19.29 -13.06
CA LYS A 297 -4.00 -20.63 -12.72
C LYS A 297 -5.54 -20.64 -12.75
N TYR A 298 -6.15 -19.58 -12.22
CA TYR A 298 -7.61 -19.49 -12.07
C TYR A 298 -8.30 -18.64 -13.14
N GLY A 299 -7.58 -18.19 -14.18
CA GLY A 299 -8.17 -17.44 -15.30
C GLY A 299 -8.59 -16.01 -14.95
N LEU A 300 -8.05 -15.45 -13.87
CA LEU A 300 -8.39 -14.12 -13.36
C LEU A 300 -7.42 -13.00 -13.81
N ILE A 301 -6.42 -13.34 -14.61
CA ILE A 301 -5.32 -12.42 -14.97
C ILE A 301 -5.78 -11.12 -15.65
N ASN A 302 -6.92 -11.12 -16.32
CA ASN A 302 -7.47 -9.96 -17.00
C ASN A 302 -8.47 -9.15 -16.14
N GLU A 303 -8.84 -9.64 -14.97
CA GLU A 303 -9.83 -9.02 -14.08
C GLU A 303 -9.17 -8.21 -12.96
N PHE A 304 -7.88 -8.45 -12.71
CA PHE A 304 -7.13 -7.85 -11.61
C PHE A 304 -5.88 -7.13 -12.10
N LYS A 305 -5.43 -6.18 -11.28
CA LYS A 305 -4.07 -5.62 -11.28
C LYS A 305 -3.46 -5.82 -9.90
N LEU A 306 -2.24 -5.30 -9.69
CA LEU A 306 -1.56 -5.34 -8.41
C LEU A 306 -1.42 -3.93 -7.83
N ASN A 307 -1.55 -3.86 -6.53
CA ASN A 307 -1.11 -2.75 -5.69
C ASN A 307 0.25 -3.16 -5.12
N ILE A 308 1.32 -2.53 -5.59
CA ILE A 308 2.67 -2.87 -5.13
C ILE A 308 3.05 -1.95 -3.98
N GLU A 309 3.27 -2.55 -2.82
CA GLU A 309 3.82 -1.86 -1.67
C GLU A 309 5.33 -2.09 -1.56
N CYS A 310 6.10 -0.98 -1.47
CA CYS A 310 7.55 -1.07 -1.48
C CYS A 310 8.12 -1.74 -0.22
N ASN A 311 7.49 -1.55 0.95
CA ASN A 311 7.91 -2.27 2.15
C ASN A 311 7.64 -3.78 2.06
N HIS A 312 6.51 -4.19 1.46
CA HIS A 312 6.20 -5.60 1.22
C HIS A 312 7.21 -6.25 0.26
N ALA A 313 7.70 -5.51 -0.75
CA ALA A 313 8.81 -5.96 -1.59
C ALA A 313 10.06 -6.27 -0.74
N THR A 314 10.43 -5.36 0.16
CA THR A 314 11.56 -5.56 1.08
C THR A 314 11.39 -6.82 1.94
N LEU A 315 10.19 -7.05 2.48
CA LEU A 315 9.87 -8.25 3.26
C LEU A 315 9.96 -9.56 2.44
N SER A 316 9.67 -9.51 1.15
CA SER A 316 9.79 -10.67 0.25
C SER A 316 11.23 -10.92 -0.24
N GLY A 317 12.18 -10.07 0.17
CA GLY A 317 13.59 -10.16 -0.23
C GLY A 317 13.87 -9.51 -1.59
N HIS A 318 12.97 -8.67 -2.08
CA HIS A 318 13.07 -7.97 -3.35
C HIS A 318 13.29 -6.45 -3.15
N THR A 319 13.75 -5.78 -4.19
CA THR A 319 13.64 -4.32 -4.26
C THR A 319 12.24 -3.94 -4.75
N CYS A 320 11.76 -2.74 -4.40
CA CYS A 320 10.51 -2.22 -4.95
C CYS A 320 10.56 -2.18 -6.50
N HIS A 321 11.70 -1.79 -7.08
CA HIS A 321 11.91 -1.79 -8.53
C HIS A 321 11.70 -3.18 -9.16
N HIS A 322 12.16 -4.27 -8.50
CA HIS A 322 11.94 -5.64 -8.98
C HIS A 322 10.44 -5.98 -9.04
N GLU A 323 9.70 -5.71 -7.98
CA GLU A 323 8.28 -5.99 -7.90
C GLU A 323 7.47 -5.18 -8.93
N LEU A 324 7.81 -3.89 -9.10
CA LEU A 324 7.17 -3.03 -10.10
C LEU A 324 7.44 -3.50 -11.54
N GLU A 325 8.69 -3.88 -11.87
CA GLU A 325 9.02 -4.42 -13.20
C GLU A 325 8.34 -5.77 -13.42
N THR A 326 8.27 -6.64 -12.40
CA THR A 326 7.55 -7.91 -12.46
C THR A 326 6.06 -7.68 -12.71
N ALA A 327 5.42 -6.76 -11.99
CA ALA A 327 4.03 -6.40 -12.23
C ALA A 327 3.85 -5.80 -13.64
N ARG A 328 4.72 -4.89 -14.05
CA ARG A 328 4.66 -4.20 -15.35
C ARG A 328 4.73 -5.17 -16.54
N ILE A 329 5.75 -6.05 -16.58
CA ILE A 329 5.92 -6.99 -17.72
C ILE A 329 4.80 -8.03 -17.80
N ASN A 330 4.09 -8.27 -16.70
CA ASN A 330 2.89 -9.10 -16.66
C ASN A 330 1.60 -8.33 -16.98
N GLY A 331 1.69 -7.01 -17.23
CA GLY A 331 0.54 -6.16 -17.48
C GLY A 331 -0.33 -5.91 -16.24
N LEU A 332 0.23 -6.11 -15.05
CA LEU A 332 -0.49 -6.09 -13.77
C LEU A 332 -0.22 -4.85 -12.90
N LEU A 333 0.71 -3.97 -13.26
CA LEU A 333 0.98 -2.77 -12.46
C LEU A 333 -0.24 -1.83 -12.48
N GLY A 334 -0.88 -1.64 -11.33
CA GLY A 334 -2.13 -0.89 -11.20
C GLY A 334 -2.13 0.22 -10.16
N ASN A 335 -1.41 0.04 -9.05
CA ASN A 335 -1.30 1.02 -7.96
C ASN A 335 0.02 0.84 -7.23
N ILE A 336 0.42 1.83 -6.45
CA ILE A 336 1.63 1.77 -5.61
C ILE A 336 1.27 2.28 -4.21
N ASP A 337 1.58 1.49 -3.19
CA ASP A 337 1.65 1.97 -1.82
C ASP A 337 3.08 2.45 -1.55
N ALA A 338 3.17 3.80 -1.49
CA ALA A 338 4.42 4.53 -1.49
C ALA A 338 4.97 4.65 -0.07
N ASN A 339 5.75 3.67 0.32
CA ASN A 339 6.49 3.66 1.56
C ASN A 339 7.88 3.06 1.35
N THR A 340 8.61 2.84 2.41
CA THR A 340 9.86 2.09 2.40
C THR A 340 9.97 1.25 3.67
N GLY A 341 10.67 0.13 3.57
CA GLY A 341 11.01 -0.76 4.67
C GLY A 341 12.49 -0.81 4.94
N ASP A 342 12.85 -1.41 6.05
CA ASP A 342 14.22 -1.70 6.44
C ASP A 342 14.45 -3.22 6.47
N ALA A 343 15.24 -3.71 5.52
CA ALA A 343 15.55 -5.13 5.42
C ALA A 343 16.24 -5.70 6.69
N GLN A 344 16.93 -4.86 7.47
CA GLN A 344 17.58 -5.27 8.71
C GLN A 344 16.59 -5.42 9.86
N THR A 345 15.59 -4.56 9.91
CA THR A 345 14.50 -4.64 10.90
C THR A 345 13.62 -5.86 10.66
N GLY A 346 13.32 -6.19 9.40
CA GLY A 346 12.64 -7.42 9.00
C GLY A 346 11.14 -7.46 9.32
N TRP A 347 10.50 -6.33 9.55
CA TRP A 347 9.04 -6.20 9.69
C TRP A 347 8.49 -5.00 8.90
N ASP A 348 7.19 -4.88 8.87
CA ASP A 348 6.49 -3.83 8.16
C ASP A 348 6.57 -2.49 8.92
N THR A 349 7.54 -1.68 8.52
CA THR A 349 7.82 -0.40 9.21
C THR A 349 6.98 0.75 8.71
N ASP A 350 6.40 0.66 7.51
CA ASP A 350 5.56 1.68 6.85
C ASP A 350 6.17 3.08 6.98
N GLN A 351 7.43 3.25 6.55
CA GLN A 351 8.08 4.55 6.57
C GLN A 351 7.71 5.34 5.31
N PHE A 352 7.54 6.64 5.46
CA PHE A 352 7.47 7.52 4.29
C PHE A 352 8.73 7.38 3.45
N LEU A 353 8.56 7.31 2.14
CA LEU A 353 9.65 7.20 1.18
C LEU A 353 10.51 8.48 1.21
N THR A 354 11.82 8.33 1.48
CA THR A 354 12.77 9.45 1.59
C THR A 354 14.01 9.28 0.71
N ASP A 355 14.23 8.09 0.14
CA ASP A 355 15.34 7.83 -0.77
C ASP A 355 14.97 8.23 -2.21
N VAL A 356 15.69 9.23 -2.73
CA VAL A 356 15.46 9.74 -4.10
C VAL A 356 15.91 8.75 -5.17
N GLY A 357 16.94 7.94 -4.90
CA GLY A 357 17.41 6.91 -5.83
C GLY A 357 16.36 5.82 -6.01
N GLU A 358 15.79 5.31 -4.91
CA GLU A 358 14.68 4.35 -4.94
C GLU A 358 13.47 4.95 -5.67
N ALA A 359 13.06 6.17 -5.30
CA ALA A 359 11.96 6.89 -5.97
C ALA A 359 12.21 7.07 -7.47
N THR A 360 13.46 7.29 -7.89
CA THR A 360 13.83 7.39 -9.30
C THR A 360 13.62 6.07 -10.03
N MET A 361 14.03 4.94 -9.44
CA MET A 361 13.81 3.60 -10.01
C MET A 361 12.33 3.25 -10.08
N VAL A 362 11.55 3.58 -9.04
CA VAL A 362 10.09 3.44 -9.04
C VAL A 362 9.48 4.21 -10.22
N MET A 363 9.86 5.47 -10.39
CA MET A 363 9.32 6.30 -11.46
C MET A 363 9.75 5.87 -12.85
N MET A 364 10.93 5.26 -13.01
CA MET A 364 11.33 4.65 -14.30
C MET A 364 10.36 3.53 -14.70
N SER A 365 9.93 2.69 -13.76
CA SER A 365 8.94 1.65 -14.03
C SER A 365 7.56 2.22 -14.36
N VAL A 366 7.12 3.24 -13.62
CA VAL A 366 5.84 3.92 -13.85
C VAL A 366 5.81 4.60 -15.22
N ILE A 367 6.87 5.29 -15.61
CA ILE A 367 6.96 5.94 -16.93
C ILE A 367 6.93 4.89 -18.05
N LYS A 368 7.71 3.80 -17.93
CA LYS A 368 7.70 2.68 -18.89
C LYS A 368 6.33 2.00 -19.00
N ASN A 369 5.54 2.00 -17.93
CA ASN A 369 4.17 1.50 -17.92
C ASN A 369 3.16 2.46 -18.58
N GLY A 370 3.57 3.70 -18.88
CA GLY A 370 2.67 4.76 -19.38
C GLY A 370 1.85 5.46 -18.29
N GLY A 371 2.21 5.24 -17.02
CA GLY A 371 1.48 5.66 -15.84
C GLY A 371 0.76 4.51 -15.15
N ILE A 372 0.02 4.80 -14.08
CA ILE A 372 -0.72 3.81 -13.28
C ILE A 372 -2.20 4.15 -13.09
N ALA A 373 -2.70 5.23 -13.72
CA ALA A 373 -4.12 5.57 -13.64
C ALA A 373 -4.99 4.39 -14.14
N PRO A 374 -6.14 4.10 -13.49
CA PRO A 374 -6.84 4.85 -12.46
C PRO A 374 -6.27 4.67 -11.03
N GLY A 375 -5.21 3.91 -10.82
CA GLY A 375 -4.47 3.90 -9.56
C GLY A 375 -3.63 5.16 -9.35
N GLY A 376 -2.84 5.17 -8.31
CA GLY A 376 -1.98 6.29 -7.91
C GLY A 376 -0.93 5.86 -6.88
N PHE A 377 -0.35 6.83 -6.22
CA PHE A 377 0.58 6.64 -5.11
C PHE A 377 -0.16 6.89 -3.79
N ASN A 378 -0.54 5.82 -3.11
CA ASN A 378 -1.07 5.91 -1.76
C ASN A 378 0.07 5.91 -0.75
N PHE A 379 0.04 6.82 0.22
CA PHE A 379 1.00 6.76 1.33
C PHE A 379 0.49 5.79 2.41
N ASP A 380 0.68 4.49 2.18
CA ASP A 380 0.58 3.49 3.23
C ASP A 380 1.80 3.61 4.15
N ALA A 381 1.83 4.72 4.88
CA ALA A 381 2.96 5.14 5.67
C ALA A 381 2.51 5.85 6.95
N LYS A 382 3.23 5.57 8.05
CA LYS A 382 2.90 6.10 9.37
C LYS A 382 4.05 6.91 9.95
N LEU A 383 3.71 7.89 10.76
CA LEU A 383 4.69 8.61 11.56
C LEU A 383 5.44 7.67 12.49
N ARG A 384 6.72 7.95 12.69
CA ARG A 384 7.50 7.27 13.74
C ARG A 384 6.85 7.53 15.10
N ARG A 385 7.05 6.59 16.03
CA ARG A 385 6.47 6.62 17.37
C ARG A 385 6.77 7.93 18.12
N GLU A 386 7.94 8.52 17.87
CA GLU A 386 8.45 9.74 18.52
C GLU A 386 7.94 11.04 17.92
N SER A 387 7.33 11.00 16.72
CA SER A 387 6.74 12.18 16.05
C SER A 387 5.29 12.30 16.48
N THR A 388 4.99 13.28 17.31
CA THR A 388 3.71 13.36 18.04
C THR A 388 2.88 14.61 17.73
N ASP A 389 3.47 15.57 16.99
CA ASP A 389 2.80 16.82 16.69
C ASP A 389 1.91 16.68 15.43
N VAL A 390 0.83 17.43 15.39
CA VAL A 390 -0.09 17.45 14.25
C VAL A 390 0.62 17.90 12.97
N GLU A 391 1.58 18.81 13.09
CA GLU A 391 2.41 19.30 11.99
C GLU A 391 3.24 18.16 11.34
N ASP A 392 3.69 17.19 12.13
CA ASP A 392 4.46 16.04 11.64
C ASP A 392 3.72 15.25 10.55
N LEU A 393 2.38 15.18 10.61
CA LEU A 393 1.56 14.53 9.58
C LEU A 393 1.73 15.20 8.22
N PHE A 394 1.73 16.55 8.20
CA PHE A 394 1.92 17.31 6.97
C PHE A 394 3.35 17.19 6.47
N ILE A 395 4.34 17.38 7.35
CA ILE A 395 5.77 17.31 7.00
C ILE A 395 6.12 15.94 6.39
N ALA A 396 5.60 14.85 6.96
CA ALA A 396 5.86 13.51 6.44
C ALA A 396 5.29 13.31 5.03
N HIS A 397 4.04 13.71 4.79
CA HIS A 397 3.42 13.64 3.47
C HIS A 397 4.14 14.55 2.46
N ILE A 398 4.47 15.79 2.84
CA ILE A 398 5.23 16.71 1.99
C ILE A 398 6.58 16.10 1.61
N SER A 399 7.30 15.53 2.59
CA SER A 399 8.59 14.88 2.35
C SER A 399 8.48 13.71 1.38
N GLY A 400 7.49 12.84 1.56
CA GLY A 400 7.24 11.71 0.66
C GLY A 400 6.87 12.17 -0.75
N MET A 401 5.95 13.13 -0.87
CA MET A 401 5.51 13.69 -2.17
C MET A 401 6.67 14.38 -2.90
N ASP A 402 7.49 15.15 -2.21
CA ASP A 402 8.68 15.81 -2.76
C ASP A 402 9.72 14.78 -3.21
N THR A 403 9.91 13.69 -2.47
CA THR A 403 10.84 12.61 -2.83
C THR A 403 10.42 11.95 -4.13
N VAL A 404 9.15 11.59 -4.27
CA VAL A 404 8.64 10.96 -5.51
C VAL A 404 8.67 11.95 -6.68
N ALA A 405 8.41 13.25 -6.43
CA ALA A 405 8.50 14.30 -7.45
C ALA A 405 9.93 14.50 -7.96
N ARG A 406 10.95 14.41 -7.09
CA ARG A 406 12.35 14.36 -7.51
C ARG A 406 12.64 13.12 -8.33
N GLY A 407 12.17 11.97 -7.88
CA GLY A 407 12.28 10.72 -8.60
C GLY A 407 11.74 10.79 -10.03
N LEU A 408 10.58 11.42 -10.23
CA LEU A 408 10.00 11.62 -11.56
C LEU A 408 10.92 12.47 -12.48
N ARG A 409 11.43 13.60 -11.98
CA ARG A 409 12.34 14.45 -12.77
C ARG A 409 13.61 13.71 -13.14
N ASN A 410 14.21 12.98 -12.19
CA ASN A 410 15.43 12.21 -12.45
C ASN A 410 15.17 11.08 -13.45
N ALA A 411 14.07 10.35 -13.28
CA ALA A 411 13.68 9.28 -14.21
C ALA A 411 13.44 9.80 -15.63
N ALA A 412 12.71 10.90 -15.77
CA ALA A 412 12.50 11.55 -17.07
C ALA A 412 13.84 11.94 -17.73
N LYS A 413 14.71 12.60 -16.99
CA LYS A 413 16.05 12.99 -17.44
C LYS A 413 16.91 11.80 -17.87
N ILE A 414 16.88 10.68 -17.12
CA ILE A 414 17.62 9.46 -17.48
C ILE A 414 17.06 8.84 -18.77
N LEU A 415 15.75 8.82 -18.93
CA LEU A 415 15.10 8.25 -20.11
C LEU A 415 15.33 9.13 -21.35
N GLU A 416 15.31 10.46 -21.21
CA GLU A 416 15.60 11.42 -22.28
C GLU A 416 17.08 11.40 -22.70
N ASP A 417 18.01 11.23 -21.75
CA ASP A 417 19.45 11.07 -22.00
C ASP A 417 19.75 9.87 -22.93
N GLY A 418 18.98 8.79 -22.78
CA GLY A 418 19.03 7.61 -23.64
C GLY A 418 20.24 6.70 -23.43
N ARG A 419 21.28 7.08 -22.68
CA ARG A 419 22.51 6.27 -22.50
C ARG A 419 22.25 4.89 -21.90
N LEU A 420 21.30 4.76 -20.94
CA LEU A 420 20.93 3.44 -20.41
C LEU A 420 20.25 2.57 -21.48
N SER A 421 19.35 3.14 -22.27
CA SER A 421 18.69 2.42 -23.36
C SER A 421 19.71 2.00 -24.43
N GLU A 422 20.70 2.83 -24.73
CA GLU A 422 21.79 2.49 -25.64
C GLU A 422 22.65 1.34 -25.10
N LEU A 423 22.99 1.33 -23.81
CA LEU A 423 23.70 0.22 -23.17
C LEU A 423 22.93 -1.09 -23.28
N VAL A 424 21.62 -1.07 -23.01
CA VAL A 424 20.74 -2.24 -23.16
C VAL A 424 20.73 -2.69 -24.63
N GLY A 425 20.52 -1.79 -25.57
CA GLY A 425 20.52 -2.10 -27.01
C GLY A 425 21.82 -2.75 -27.47
N LYS A 426 22.97 -2.25 -27.02
CA LYS A 426 24.28 -2.84 -27.32
C LYS A 426 24.46 -4.21 -26.68
N ARG A 427 24.03 -4.37 -25.42
CA ARG A 427 24.14 -5.66 -24.69
C ARG A 427 23.44 -6.80 -25.41
N TYR A 428 22.26 -6.53 -25.97
CA TYR A 428 21.42 -7.53 -26.63
C TYR A 428 21.52 -7.50 -28.16
N SER A 429 22.48 -6.75 -28.75
CA SER A 429 22.55 -6.55 -30.20
C SER A 429 22.73 -7.82 -31.02
N SER A 430 23.35 -8.88 -30.48
CA SER A 430 23.50 -10.16 -31.14
C SER A 430 22.18 -10.87 -31.45
N TRP A 431 21.13 -10.60 -30.69
CA TRP A 431 19.79 -11.12 -30.89
C TRP A 431 19.10 -10.53 -32.14
N ASN A 432 19.61 -9.41 -32.69
CA ASN A 432 19.14 -8.84 -33.94
C ASN A 432 19.67 -9.58 -35.18
N SER A 433 20.56 -10.56 -34.97
CA SER A 433 21.06 -11.44 -36.06
C SER A 433 19.97 -12.40 -36.57
N GLU A 434 20.21 -13.02 -37.72
CA GLU A 434 19.30 -14.02 -38.26
C GLU A 434 19.07 -15.21 -37.30
N LEU A 435 20.14 -15.67 -36.61
CA LEU A 435 20.00 -16.72 -35.62
C LEU A 435 19.16 -16.26 -34.42
N GLY A 436 19.39 -15.05 -33.90
CA GLY A 436 18.61 -14.49 -32.80
C GLY A 436 17.12 -14.45 -33.13
N LYS A 437 16.77 -13.96 -34.33
CA LYS A 437 15.39 -13.92 -34.83
C LYS A 437 14.76 -15.31 -34.93
N GLN A 438 15.50 -16.30 -35.48
CA GLN A 438 15.00 -17.67 -35.59
C GLN A 438 14.72 -18.30 -34.22
N ILE A 439 15.54 -18.00 -33.21
CA ILE A 439 15.31 -18.43 -31.80
C ILE A 439 14.05 -17.79 -31.26
N GLU A 440 13.94 -16.47 -31.36
CA GLU A 440 12.78 -15.70 -30.83
C GLU A 440 11.46 -16.09 -31.52
N GLU A 441 11.50 -16.46 -32.78
CA GLU A 441 10.35 -16.95 -33.53
C GLU A 441 10.04 -18.46 -33.30
N GLY A 442 10.81 -19.13 -32.42
CA GLY A 442 10.63 -20.57 -32.15
C GLY A 442 10.94 -21.49 -33.34
N LYS A 443 11.77 -21.05 -34.28
CA LYS A 443 12.13 -21.79 -35.48
C LYS A 443 13.44 -22.59 -35.38
N ALA A 444 14.18 -22.39 -34.25
CA ALA A 444 15.47 -23.05 -34.01
C ALA A 444 15.28 -24.17 -32.97
N ASP A 445 15.44 -25.43 -33.40
CA ASP A 445 15.49 -26.57 -32.48
C ASP A 445 16.91 -26.83 -31.94
N PHE A 446 17.04 -27.79 -31.03
CA PHE A 446 18.34 -28.08 -30.38
C PHE A 446 19.37 -28.65 -31.38
N GLU A 447 18.99 -29.43 -32.38
CA GLU A 447 19.88 -29.98 -33.39
C GLU A 447 20.45 -28.85 -34.26
N TYR A 448 19.61 -27.90 -34.65
CA TYR A 448 20.04 -26.70 -35.37
C TYR A 448 20.98 -25.83 -34.54
N LEU A 449 20.63 -25.58 -33.26
CA LEU A 449 21.44 -24.79 -32.37
C LEU A 449 22.79 -25.45 -32.04
N GLU A 450 22.85 -26.79 -31.90
CA GLU A 450 24.11 -27.54 -31.75
C GLU A 450 25.01 -27.36 -32.98
N LYS A 451 24.45 -27.46 -34.18
CA LYS A 451 25.18 -27.20 -35.42
C LYS A 451 25.77 -25.80 -35.43
N LYS A 452 24.96 -24.78 -35.04
CA LYS A 452 25.42 -23.40 -34.98
C LYS A 452 26.51 -23.19 -33.94
N ALA A 453 26.38 -23.80 -32.78
CA ALA A 453 27.40 -23.74 -31.72
C ALA A 453 28.74 -24.30 -32.21
N LYS A 454 28.72 -25.41 -32.96
CA LYS A 454 29.93 -26.00 -33.58
C LYS A 454 30.55 -25.06 -34.65
N GLU A 455 29.70 -24.33 -35.39
CA GLU A 455 30.15 -23.33 -36.38
C GLU A 455 30.82 -22.12 -35.71
N PHE A 456 30.30 -21.64 -34.60
CA PHE A 456 30.83 -20.48 -33.88
C PHE A 456 32.11 -20.78 -33.08
N GLY A 457 32.26 -22.03 -32.60
CA GLY A 457 33.26 -22.37 -31.58
C GLY A 457 32.99 -21.68 -30.23
N GLU A 458 34.02 -21.24 -29.53
CA GLU A 458 33.87 -20.56 -28.23
C GLU A 458 33.32 -19.14 -28.42
N PRO A 459 32.14 -18.83 -27.91
CA PRO A 459 31.54 -17.52 -28.08
C PRO A 459 32.23 -16.45 -27.23
N LYS A 460 32.42 -15.27 -27.80
CA LYS A 460 32.91 -14.10 -27.04
C LYS A 460 31.76 -13.37 -26.38
N VAL A 461 31.81 -13.29 -25.05
CA VAL A 461 30.81 -12.55 -24.26
C VAL A 461 31.31 -11.13 -24.02
N PRO A 462 30.58 -10.08 -24.47
CA PRO A 462 30.94 -8.71 -24.21
C PRO A 462 30.71 -8.35 -22.73
N SER A 463 31.42 -7.31 -22.24
CA SER A 463 31.23 -6.78 -20.90
C SER A 463 29.80 -6.25 -20.70
N ALA A 464 29.16 -6.58 -19.57
CA ALA A 464 27.84 -6.12 -19.20
C ALA A 464 27.76 -4.62 -18.83
N LYS A 465 28.90 -3.98 -18.54
CA LYS A 465 29.01 -2.54 -18.21
C LYS A 465 28.14 -2.10 -17.03
N GLN A 466 28.04 -2.93 -15.99
CA GLN A 466 27.21 -2.66 -14.81
C GLN A 466 27.61 -1.35 -14.14
N GLU A 467 28.88 -1.15 -13.83
CA GLU A 467 29.40 0.05 -13.14
C GLU A 467 29.16 1.32 -13.97
N LEU A 468 29.21 1.21 -15.30
CA LEU A 468 28.88 2.33 -16.17
C LEU A 468 27.38 2.66 -16.11
N ALA A 469 26.51 1.66 -16.07
CA ALA A 469 25.07 1.87 -15.93
C ALA A 469 24.71 2.54 -14.60
N GLU A 470 25.33 2.08 -13.52
CA GLU A 470 25.18 2.68 -12.18
C GLU A 470 25.71 4.13 -12.14
N MET A 471 26.86 4.39 -12.76
CA MET A 471 27.41 5.74 -12.87
C MET A 471 26.49 6.68 -13.68
N ILE A 472 25.88 6.21 -14.75
CA ILE A 472 24.90 6.99 -15.54
C ILE A 472 23.67 7.29 -14.68
N PHE A 473 23.15 6.30 -13.98
CA PHE A 473 22.03 6.48 -13.06
C PHE A 473 22.33 7.53 -11.99
N GLN A 474 23.47 7.41 -11.31
CA GLN A 474 23.90 8.35 -10.26
C GLN A 474 24.10 9.76 -10.78
N SER A 475 24.50 9.93 -12.04
CA SER A 475 24.74 11.28 -12.62
C SER A 475 23.46 12.12 -12.78
N ALA A 476 22.28 11.52 -12.57
CA ALA A 476 20.99 12.21 -12.64
C ALA A 476 20.44 12.62 -11.26
N MET A 477 21.04 12.10 -10.17
CA MET A 477 20.64 12.41 -8.78
C MET A 477 21.13 13.80 -8.35
#